data_5628ac85620bdd6f62b0eaf16fd3a60c
#
_entry.id   5628ac85620bdd6f62b0eaf16fd3a60c
#
_cell.length_a   1.000
_cell.length_b   1.000
_cell.length_c   1.000
_cell.angle_alpha   90.00
_cell.angle_beta   90.00
_cell.angle_gamma   90.00
#
_symmetry.space_group_name_H-M   'P 1'
#
loop_
_entity.id
_entity.type
_entity.pdbx_description
1 polymer ?
#
loop_
_entity_poly.entity_id
_entity_poly.type
_entity_poly.pdbx_seq_one_letter_code
_entity_poly.pdbx_strand_id
1 'polypeptide(L)'
;MAAVTNDWLEVFKPEYKKPYYKKLYDFISEEYSRYTVYPPGDDIFNAFHLTPLSKVKVVIIGQDPYHEPGQAHGLCFSVKQGVDIPPSLQNIYKELHDDVGFEIPDHGCLTSWAEQGVLLLNAVLTVRAHAAASHQNKGWEEFTDAVIRAVNEVDRPIVFLLWGSFARSKSKMLTNPNHLVLEAPHPSPLSAYRGFFGCRHFSRANDFLKAHGAEPVDWTIR
;
A
#
# COMPACT_ATOMS: atom_id res chain seq x y z
N MET A 1 -14.23 -8.62 9.10
CA MET A 1 -13.61 -7.35 8.64
C MET A 1 -14.03 -6.26 9.60
N ALA A 2 -13.07 -5.58 10.22
CA ALA A 2 -13.33 -4.41 11.05
C ALA A 2 -13.93 -3.27 10.20
N ALA A 3 -14.96 -2.60 10.71
CA ALA A 3 -15.64 -1.54 9.96
C ALA A 3 -14.77 -0.29 9.91
N VAL A 4 -14.64 0.32 8.73
CA VAL A 4 -14.00 1.62 8.56
C VAL A 4 -14.98 2.72 9.00
N THR A 5 -14.52 3.60 9.90
CA THR A 5 -15.37 4.63 10.53
C THR A 5 -14.92 6.06 10.26
N ASN A 6 -13.77 6.24 9.58
CA ASN A 6 -13.24 7.54 9.20
C ASN A 6 -13.76 7.99 7.82
N ASP A 7 -13.13 9.00 7.24
CA ASP A 7 -13.53 9.63 5.98
C ASP A 7 -13.49 8.72 4.73
N TRP A 8 -12.82 7.57 4.80
CA TRP A 8 -12.92 6.54 3.77
C TRP A 8 -14.32 5.97 3.61
N LEU A 9 -15.15 6.07 4.65
CA LEU A 9 -16.52 5.54 4.60
C LEU A 9 -17.34 6.14 3.46
N GLU A 10 -17.13 7.43 3.13
CA GLU A 10 -17.83 8.08 2.02
C GLU A 10 -17.40 7.54 0.65
N VAL A 11 -16.16 7.08 0.53
CA VAL A 11 -15.66 6.39 -0.66
C VAL A 11 -16.22 4.95 -0.75
N PHE A 12 -16.33 4.26 0.39
CA PHE A 12 -16.70 2.85 0.44
C PHE A 12 -18.20 2.61 0.32
N LYS A 13 -19.05 3.48 0.87
CA LYS A 13 -20.52 3.32 0.83
C LYS A 13 -21.07 3.10 -0.57
N PRO A 14 -20.67 3.86 -1.63
CA PRO A 14 -21.11 3.60 -2.99
C PRO A 14 -20.63 2.24 -3.50
N GLU A 15 -19.38 1.83 -3.17
CA GLU A 15 -18.81 0.56 -3.62
C GLU A 15 -19.55 -0.63 -3.01
N TYR A 16 -19.94 -0.55 -1.74
CA TYR A 16 -20.68 -1.61 -1.03
C TYR A 16 -22.02 -1.96 -1.69
N LYS A 17 -22.61 -1.02 -2.46
CA LYS A 17 -23.87 -1.21 -3.16
C LYS A 17 -23.71 -1.85 -4.55
N LYS A 18 -22.50 -1.96 -5.06
CA LYS A 18 -22.23 -2.47 -6.40
C LYS A 18 -22.28 -4.01 -6.44
N PRO A 19 -22.73 -4.61 -7.55
CA PRO A 19 -22.83 -6.07 -7.69
C PRO A 19 -21.49 -6.80 -7.51
N TYR A 20 -20.37 -6.20 -7.95
CA TYR A 20 -19.07 -6.81 -7.79
C TYR A 20 -18.67 -6.95 -6.31
N TYR A 21 -19.02 -5.94 -5.49
CA TYR A 21 -18.66 -5.97 -4.06
C TYR A 21 -19.42 -7.07 -3.31
N LYS A 22 -20.68 -7.30 -3.65
CA LYS A 22 -21.43 -8.43 -3.09
C LYS A 22 -20.77 -9.76 -3.42
N LYS A 23 -20.36 -9.96 -4.68
CA LYS A 23 -19.65 -11.18 -5.11
C LYS A 23 -18.31 -11.33 -4.39
N LEU A 24 -17.56 -10.24 -4.25
CA LEU A 24 -16.32 -10.19 -3.49
C LEU A 24 -16.55 -10.58 -2.02
N TYR A 25 -17.54 -9.99 -1.37
CA TYR A 25 -17.87 -10.27 0.02
C TYR A 25 -18.25 -11.73 0.23
N ASP A 26 -19.10 -12.29 -0.63
CA ASP A 26 -19.51 -13.70 -0.57
C ASP A 26 -18.29 -14.61 -0.75
N PHE A 27 -17.43 -14.33 -1.73
CA PHE A 27 -16.19 -15.07 -1.97
C PHE A 27 -15.25 -15.01 -0.76
N ILE A 28 -14.97 -13.84 -0.22
CA ILE A 28 -14.07 -13.67 0.93
C ILE A 28 -14.62 -14.38 2.17
N SER A 29 -15.94 -14.29 2.41
CA SER A 29 -16.58 -14.98 3.53
C SER A 29 -16.44 -16.51 3.41
N GLU A 30 -16.57 -17.06 2.20
CA GLU A 30 -16.34 -18.47 1.93
C GLU A 30 -14.87 -18.86 2.15
N GLU A 31 -13.92 -18.05 1.65
CA GLU A 31 -12.49 -18.30 1.81
C GLU A 31 -12.08 -18.36 3.29
N TYR A 32 -12.49 -17.36 4.11
CA TYR A 32 -12.19 -17.39 5.55
C TYR A 32 -12.86 -18.52 6.31
N SER A 33 -13.99 -19.06 5.81
CA SER A 33 -14.67 -20.20 6.42
C SER A 33 -14.00 -21.54 6.15
N ARG A 34 -13.26 -21.65 5.04
CA ARG A 34 -12.71 -22.94 4.55
C ARG A 34 -11.20 -23.03 4.60
N TYR A 35 -10.52 -21.89 4.56
CA TYR A 35 -9.06 -21.83 4.40
C TYR A 35 -8.43 -20.85 5.39
N THR A 36 -7.14 -21.01 5.61
CA THR A 36 -6.34 -19.95 6.23
C THR A 36 -6.11 -18.85 5.22
N VAL A 37 -6.55 -17.65 5.54
CA VAL A 37 -6.45 -16.45 4.69
C VAL A 37 -5.71 -15.35 5.43
N TYR A 38 -4.86 -14.63 4.72
CA TYR A 38 -4.12 -13.48 5.25
C TYR A 38 -4.51 -12.18 4.55
N PRO A 39 -4.41 -11.05 5.26
CA PRO A 39 -4.21 -10.92 6.72
C PRO A 39 -5.42 -11.44 7.50
N PRO A 40 -5.36 -11.51 8.85
CA PRO A 40 -6.55 -11.74 9.68
C PRO A 40 -7.67 -10.78 9.31
N GLY A 41 -8.94 -11.20 9.43
CA GLY A 41 -10.10 -10.46 8.95
C GLY A 41 -10.20 -9.03 9.47
N ASP A 42 -9.74 -8.76 10.70
CA ASP A 42 -9.75 -7.43 11.29
C ASP A 42 -8.63 -6.51 10.75
N ASP A 43 -7.58 -7.10 10.19
CA ASP A 43 -6.44 -6.36 9.63
C ASP A 43 -6.62 -5.99 8.15
N ILE A 44 -7.65 -6.48 7.44
CA ILE A 44 -7.83 -6.29 5.99
C ILE A 44 -7.79 -4.80 5.60
N PHE A 45 -8.40 -3.94 6.41
CA PHE A 45 -8.52 -2.50 6.16
C PHE A 45 -7.56 -1.63 6.98
N ASN A 46 -6.48 -2.20 7.53
CA ASN A 46 -5.53 -1.45 8.35
C ASN A 46 -4.92 -0.25 7.64
N ALA A 47 -4.63 -0.33 6.34
CA ALA A 47 -4.13 0.81 5.58
C ALA A 47 -5.08 2.02 5.67
N PHE A 48 -6.39 1.77 5.64
CA PHE A 48 -7.41 2.81 5.72
C PHE A 48 -7.67 3.28 7.16
N HIS A 49 -7.57 2.38 8.14
CA HIS A 49 -7.70 2.75 9.55
C HIS A 49 -6.59 3.68 10.01
N LEU A 50 -5.35 3.37 9.62
CA LEU A 50 -4.16 4.11 10.02
C LEU A 50 -3.97 5.39 9.20
N THR A 51 -4.43 5.41 7.95
CA THR A 51 -4.25 6.53 7.03
C THR A 51 -5.61 7.02 6.52
N PRO A 52 -6.32 7.89 7.25
CA PRO A 52 -7.53 8.55 6.75
C PRO A 52 -7.28 9.29 5.44
N LEU A 53 -8.27 9.37 4.54
CA LEU A 53 -8.15 10.03 3.23
C LEU A 53 -7.64 11.47 3.35
N SER A 54 -8.15 12.20 4.33
CA SER A 54 -7.72 13.59 4.63
C SER A 54 -6.26 13.73 5.05
N LYS A 55 -5.61 12.65 5.46
CA LYS A 55 -4.21 12.64 5.90
C LYS A 55 -3.24 12.05 4.86
N VAL A 56 -3.73 11.47 3.76
CA VAL A 56 -2.86 10.86 2.74
C VAL A 56 -1.89 11.90 2.17
N LYS A 57 -0.61 11.65 2.26
CA LYS A 57 0.49 12.44 1.67
C LYS A 57 1.22 11.68 0.58
N VAL A 58 1.40 10.38 0.81
CA VAL A 58 2.10 9.47 -0.10
C VAL A 58 1.26 8.21 -0.27
N VAL A 59 1.23 7.66 -1.46
CA VAL A 59 0.61 6.36 -1.76
C VAL A 59 1.67 5.41 -2.30
N ILE A 60 1.82 4.26 -1.67
CA ILE A 60 2.64 3.15 -2.17
C ILE A 60 1.71 2.00 -2.52
N ILE A 61 1.82 1.47 -3.74
CA ILE A 61 0.93 0.41 -4.22
C ILE A 61 1.70 -0.91 -4.30
N GLY A 62 1.27 -1.88 -3.50
CA GLY A 62 1.65 -3.28 -3.60
C GLY A 62 0.66 -4.09 -4.43
N GLN A 63 0.97 -5.36 -4.69
CA GLN A 63 0.11 -6.25 -5.46
C GLN A 63 -0.88 -7.01 -4.57
N ASP A 64 -0.40 -7.97 -3.81
CA ASP A 64 -1.16 -8.78 -2.86
C ASP A 64 -0.41 -8.94 -1.54
N PRO A 65 -1.08 -9.35 -0.45
CA PRO A 65 -0.42 -9.54 0.83
C PRO A 65 0.61 -10.68 0.79
N TYR A 66 1.54 -10.67 1.72
CA TYR A 66 2.38 -11.83 2.00
C TYR A 66 1.50 -13.03 2.39
N HIS A 67 1.85 -14.23 1.91
CA HIS A 67 1.03 -15.43 2.07
C HIS A 67 1.56 -16.43 3.10
N GLU A 68 2.65 -16.09 3.80
CA GLU A 68 3.18 -16.91 4.88
C GLU A 68 2.66 -16.48 6.26
N PRO A 69 2.63 -17.41 7.25
CA PRO A 69 2.10 -17.13 8.57
C PRO A 69 2.75 -15.94 9.26
N GLY A 70 1.93 -15.08 9.86
CA GLY A 70 2.38 -13.95 10.70
C GLY A 70 2.89 -12.73 9.95
N GLN A 71 3.05 -12.78 8.62
CA GLN A 71 3.60 -11.67 7.83
C GLN A 71 2.61 -10.53 7.61
N ALA A 72 1.51 -10.80 6.89
CA ALA A 72 0.57 -9.77 6.47
C ALA A 72 -0.27 -9.20 7.62
N HIS A 73 -0.41 -7.88 7.65
CA HIS A 73 -1.25 -7.16 8.60
C HIS A 73 -1.99 -5.95 7.98
N GLY A 74 -2.26 -6.01 6.68
CA GLY A 74 -3.07 -5.03 5.96
C GLY A 74 -2.33 -3.80 5.44
N LEU A 75 -1.00 -3.79 5.49
CA LEU A 75 -0.13 -2.75 4.93
C LEU A 75 0.81 -3.37 3.90
N CYS A 76 0.86 -2.83 2.68
CA CYS A 76 1.75 -3.37 1.65
C CYS A 76 3.22 -3.25 2.06
N PHE A 77 4.03 -4.24 1.69
CA PHE A 77 5.45 -4.41 2.02
C PHE A 77 5.77 -4.61 3.51
N SER A 78 4.86 -4.31 4.42
CA SER A 78 5.04 -4.38 5.87
C SER A 78 4.81 -5.79 6.41
N VAL A 79 5.59 -6.15 7.43
CA VAL A 79 5.37 -7.34 8.27
C VAL A 79 5.24 -6.95 9.73
N LYS A 80 4.66 -7.82 10.55
CA LYS A 80 4.58 -7.59 12.00
C LYS A 80 5.98 -7.61 12.63
N GLN A 81 6.11 -6.96 13.78
CA GLN A 81 7.35 -7.07 14.57
C GLN A 81 7.62 -8.52 14.95
N GLY A 82 8.89 -8.92 14.98
CA GLY A 82 9.31 -10.30 15.26
C GLY A 82 9.22 -11.25 14.07
N VAL A 83 8.87 -10.75 12.90
CA VAL A 83 8.90 -11.50 11.62
C VAL A 83 10.11 -11.04 10.81
N ASP A 84 10.78 -11.99 10.16
CA ASP A 84 11.92 -11.71 9.30
C ASP A 84 11.55 -10.69 8.21
N ILE A 85 12.44 -9.74 7.96
CA ILE A 85 12.24 -8.69 6.97
C ILE A 85 12.28 -9.30 5.56
N PRO A 86 11.18 -9.24 4.78
CA PRO A 86 11.15 -9.83 3.44
C PRO A 86 12.15 -9.18 2.49
N PRO A 87 12.64 -9.92 1.47
CA PRO A 87 13.68 -9.43 0.56
C PRO A 87 13.36 -8.11 -0.14
N SER A 88 12.11 -7.90 -0.55
CA SER A 88 11.71 -6.62 -1.17
C SER A 88 11.79 -5.46 -0.18
N LEU A 89 11.41 -5.68 1.08
CA LEU A 89 11.51 -4.66 2.12
C LEU A 89 12.97 -4.38 2.53
N GLN A 90 13.83 -5.39 2.53
CA GLN A 90 15.29 -5.19 2.72
C GLN A 90 15.84 -4.25 1.63
N ASN A 91 15.43 -4.42 0.39
CA ASN A 91 15.83 -3.55 -0.70
C ASN A 91 15.24 -2.13 -0.59
N ILE A 92 14.00 -2.00 -0.11
CA ILE A 92 13.41 -0.69 0.22
C ILE A 92 14.24 0.00 1.29
N TYR A 93 14.64 -0.69 2.34
CA TYR A 93 15.47 -0.13 3.41
C TYR A 93 16.87 0.25 2.91
N LYS A 94 17.47 -0.56 2.04
CA LYS A 94 18.73 -0.21 1.42
C LYS A 94 18.65 1.07 0.61
N GLU A 95 17.64 1.21 -0.26
CA GLU A 95 17.44 2.43 -1.04
C GLU A 95 17.16 3.64 -0.14
N LEU A 96 16.38 3.46 0.91
CA LEU A 96 16.06 4.49 1.89
C LEU A 96 17.32 4.97 2.63
N HIS A 97 18.20 4.03 3.02
CA HIS A 97 19.49 4.35 3.62
C HIS A 97 20.36 5.17 2.66
N ASP A 98 20.48 4.73 1.41
CA ASP A 98 21.31 5.37 0.40
C ASP A 98 20.76 6.77 -0.02
N ASP A 99 19.43 6.96 0.01
CA ASP A 99 18.75 8.20 -0.39
C ASP A 99 18.72 9.27 0.70
N VAL A 100 18.36 8.90 1.94
CA VAL A 100 18.10 9.88 3.02
C VAL A 100 18.89 9.63 4.31
N GLY A 101 19.84 8.71 4.29
CA GLY A 101 20.65 8.39 5.48
C GLY A 101 19.88 7.65 6.59
N PHE A 102 18.82 6.94 6.20
CA PHE A 102 17.97 6.18 7.09
C PHE A 102 18.76 5.10 7.86
N GLU A 103 18.58 5.03 9.17
CA GLU A 103 19.10 3.93 9.97
C GLU A 103 18.19 2.70 9.83
N ILE A 104 18.75 1.60 9.31
CA ILE A 104 17.98 0.38 9.03
C ILE A 104 17.54 -0.27 10.35
N PRO A 105 16.23 -0.42 10.60
CA PRO A 105 15.73 -1.04 11.82
C PRO A 105 15.90 -2.56 11.79
N ASP A 106 15.73 -3.18 12.94
CA ASP A 106 15.75 -4.64 13.10
C ASP A 106 14.40 -5.32 12.83
N HIS A 107 13.38 -4.56 12.44
CA HIS A 107 12.04 -5.07 12.14
C HIS A 107 11.46 -4.49 10.84
N GLY A 108 10.43 -5.15 10.32
CA GLY A 108 9.76 -4.77 9.05
C GLY A 108 8.39 -4.13 9.21
N CYS A 109 8.05 -3.58 10.39
CA CYS A 109 6.74 -2.98 10.63
C CYS A 109 6.72 -1.51 10.19
N LEU A 110 5.93 -1.18 9.18
CA LEU A 110 5.80 0.16 8.59
C LEU A 110 4.62 0.98 9.15
N THR A 111 4.05 0.58 10.28
CA THR A 111 2.90 1.28 10.89
C THR A 111 3.18 2.77 11.11
N SER A 112 4.40 3.14 11.53
CA SER A 112 4.78 4.54 11.72
C SER A 112 4.71 5.39 10.45
N TRP A 113 4.89 4.80 9.27
CA TRP A 113 4.68 5.49 7.99
C TRP A 113 3.19 5.71 7.73
N ALA A 114 2.36 4.67 7.95
CA ALA A 114 0.92 4.76 7.74
C ALA A 114 0.28 5.85 8.62
N GLU A 115 0.69 5.94 9.89
CA GLU A 115 0.22 6.96 10.83
C GLU A 115 0.58 8.39 10.42
N GLN A 116 1.64 8.58 9.63
CA GLN A 116 2.06 9.87 9.10
C GLN A 116 1.39 10.26 7.78
N GLY A 117 0.56 9.40 7.21
CA GLY A 117 -0.13 9.67 5.95
C GLY A 117 0.46 8.95 4.73
N VAL A 118 1.24 7.89 4.93
CA VAL A 118 1.66 7.01 3.84
C VAL A 118 0.63 5.89 3.68
N LEU A 119 -0.21 5.96 2.68
CA LEU A 119 -1.18 4.92 2.36
C LEU A 119 -0.46 3.72 1.74
N LEU A 120 -0.27 2.66 2.53
CA LEU A 120 0.40 1.42 2.14
C LEU A 120 -0.65 0.42 1.61
N LEU A 121 -1.04 0.59 0.34
CA LEU A 121 -2.17 -0.09 -0.26
C LEU A 121 -1.75 -1.28 -1.12
N ASN A 122 -2.24 -2.48 -0.82
CA ASN A 122 -2.23 -3.57 -1.79
C ASN A 122 -3.44 -3.45 -2.74
N ALA A 123 -3.28 -3.81 -4.00
CA ALA A 123 -4.39 -3.84 -4.94
C ALA A 123 -5.37 -4.99 -4.66
N VAL A 124 -4.86 -6.12 -4.17
CA VAL A 124 -5.63 -7.26 -3.66
C VAL A 124 -5.42 -7.31 -2.15
N LEU A 125 -6.49 -7.27 -1.36
CA LEU A 125 -6.36 -7.08 0.09
C LEU A 125 -6.28 -8.38 0.89
N THR A 126 -6.51 -9.53 0.25
CA THR A 126 -6.47 -10.85 0.90
C THR A 126 -5.76 -11.88 0.03
N VAL A 127 -5.24 -12.94 0.67
CA VAL A 127 -4.57 -14.05 -0.01
C VAL A 127 -4.75 -15.32 0.79
N ARG A 128 -4.90 -16.48 0.13
CA ARG A 128 -4.89 -17.78 0.81
C ARG A 128 -3.46 -18.13 1.22
N ALA A 129 -3.31 -18.75 2.39
CA ALA A 129 -2.01 -19.20 2.90
C ALA A 129 -1.28 -20.06 1.86
N HIS A 130 0.01 -19.80 1.69
CA HIS A 130 0.92 -20.50 0.77
C HIS A 130 0.53 -20.42 -0.72
N ALA A 131 -0.40 -19.53 -1.10
CA ALA A 131 -0.94 -19.45 -2.46
C ALA A 131 -0.95 -18.01 -2.96
N ALA A 132 0.23 -17.50 -3.36
CA ALA A 132 0.36 -16.18 -3.94
C ALA A 132 -0.65 -15.96 -5.07
N ALA A 133 -1.19 -14.75 -5.20
CA ALA A 133 -2.16 -14.36 -6.22
C ALA A 133 -3.50 -15.12 -6.21
N SER A 134 -3.79 -15.92 -5.19
CA SER A 134 -5.00 -16.77 -5.13
C SER A 134 -6.31 -15.98 -5.14
N HIS A 135 -6.31 -14.72 -4.71
CA HIS A 135 -7.50 -13.86 -4.67
C HIS A 135 -7.51 -12.78 -5.76
N GLN A 136 -6.63 -12.87 -6.76
CA GLN A 136 -6.64 -11.97 -7.91
C GLN A 136 -7.91 -12.16 -8.75
N ASN A 137 -8.38 -11.06 -9.37
CA ASN A 137 -9.57 -11.05 -10.24
C ASN A 137 -10.86 -11.50 -9.52
N LYS A 138 -10.96 -11.28 -8.21
CA LYS A 138 -12.15 -11.58 -7.40
C LYS A 138 -12.94 -10.33 -7.01
N GLY A 139 -12.47 -9.13 -7.38
CA GLY A 139 -13.14 -7.86 -7.14
C GLY A 139 -12.35 -6.88 -6.26
N TRP A 140 -11.26 -7.32 -5.60
CA TRP A 140 -10.41 -6.40 -4.83
C TRP A 140 -9.83 -5.29 -5.70
N GLU A 141 -9.38 -5.62 -6.91
CA GLU A 141 -8.78 -4.65 -7.83
C GLU A 141 -9.78 -3.56 -8.22
N GLU A 142 -11.05 -3.89 -8.41
CA GLU A 142 -12.09 -2.92 -8.69
C GLU A 142 -12.34 -1.99 -7.51
N PHE A 143 -12.35 -2.54 -6.28
CA PHE A 143 -12.49 -1.78 -5.04
C PHE A 143 -11.30 -0.84 -4.80
N THR A 144 -10.07 -1.34 -4.93
CA THR A 144 -8.86 -0.53 -4.72
C THR A 144 -8.63 0.48 -5.84
N ASP A 145 -9.08 0.21 -7.06
CA ASP A 145 -9.10 1.20 -8.13
C ASP A 145 -10.05 2.37 -7.81
N ALA A 146 -11.19 2.11 -7.16
CA ALA A 146 -12.06 3.18 -6.67
C ALA A 146 -11.37 4.01 -5.58
N VAL A 147 -10.60 3.38 -4.68
CA VAL A 147 -9.77 4.07 -3.69
C VAL A 147 -8.74 4.98 -4.36
N ILE A 148 -7.99 4.47 -5.36
CA ILE A 148 -6.98 5.23 -6.08
C ILE A 148 -7.60 6.44 -6.79
N ARG A 149 -8.79 6.27 -7.41
CA ARG A 149 -9.52 7.38 -8.03
C ARG A 149 -9.93 8.43 -6.99
N ALA A 150 -10.43 8.01 -5.83
CA ALA A 150 -10.79 8.94 -4.77
C ALA A 150 -9.59 9.75 -4.27
N VAL A 151 -8.41 9.14 -4.15
CA VAL A 151 -7.17 9.86 -3.82
C VAL A 151 -6.79 10.83 -4.95
N ASN A 152 -6.96 10.43 -6.23
CA ASN A 152 -6.67 11.30 -7.37
C ASN A 152 -7.56 12.55 -7.42
N GLU A 153 -8.79 12.49 -6.89
CA GLU A 153 -9.72 13.63 -6.83
C GLU A 153 -9.39 14.65 -5.72
N VAL A 154 -8.43 14.36 -4.85
CA VAL A 154 -8.06 15.27 -3.76
C VAL A 154 -7.24 16.44 -4.31
N ASP A 155 -7.60 17.68 -3.96
CA ASP A 155 -6.93 18.89 -4.47
C ASP A 155 -5.54 19.13 -3.90
N ARG A 156 -5.23 18.64 -2.68
CA ARG A 156 -3.91 18.85 -2.08
C ARG A 156 -2.83 17.98 -2.75
N PRO A 157 -1.55 18.40 -2.69
CA PRO A 157 -0.43 17.63 -3.24
C PRO A 157 -0.32 16.24 -2.60
N ILE A 158 -0.25 15.19 -3.43
CA ILE A 158 -0.02 13.81 -3.02
C ILE A 158 1.05 13.21 -3.94
N VAL A 159 1.89 12.34 -3.39
CA VAL A 159 2.93 11.62 -4.13
C VAL A 159 2.54 10.16 -4.29
N PHE A 160 2.59 9.62 -5.50
CA PHE A 160 2.39 8.21 -5.79
C PHE A 160 3.73 7.56 -6.10
N LEU A 161 4.09 6.53 -5.35
CA LEU A 161 5.28 5.71 -5.57
C LEU A 161 4.84 4.39 -6.20
N LEU A 162 5.11 4.23 -7.49
CA LEU A 162 4.66 3.09 -8.28
C LEU A 162 5.86 2.20 -8.65
N TRP A 163 5.99 1.08 -7.96
CA TRP A 163 7.11 0.17 -8.10
C TRP A 163 6.72 -1.13 -8.81
N GLY A 164 7.34 -1.36 -9.97
CA GLY A 164 7.09 -2.50 -10.84
C GLY A 164 5.96 -2.29 -11.83
N SER A 165 5.86 -3.17 -12.82
CA SER A 165 4.91 -3.04 -13.94
C SER A 165 3.45 -2.99 -13.50
N PHE A 166 3.09 -3.77 -12.48
CA PHE A 166 1.73 -3.80 -11.95
C PHE A 166 1.32 -2.44 -11.35
N ALA A 167 2.10 -1.92 -10.39
CA ALA A 167 1.81 -0.62 -9.78
C ALA A 167 1.85 0.50 -10.82
N ARG A 168 2.83 0.49 -11.73
CA ARG A 168 2.95 1.47 -12.83
C ARG A 168 1.75 1.47 -13.77
N SER A 169 1.07 0.33 -13.96
CA SER A 169 -0.16 0.29 -14.77
C SER A 169 -1.28 1.19 -14.23
N LYS A 170 -1.23 1.52 -12.93
CA LYS A 170 -2.20 2.40 -12.26
C LYS A 170 -1.97 3.88 -12.59
N SER A 171 -0.81 4.27 -13.13
CA SER A 171 -0.51 5.67 -13.49
C SER A 171 -1.53 6.27 -14.45
N LYS A 172 -2.17 5.45 -15.28
CA LYS A 172 -3.23 5.90 -16.21
C LYS A 172 -4.46 6.50 -15.52
N MET A 173 -4.67 6.19 -14.24
CA MET A 173 -5.78 6.74 -13.44
C MET A 173 -5.39 8.04 -12.72
N LEU A 174 -4.10 8.38 -12.69
CA LEU A 174 -3.56 9.51 -11.94
C LEU A 174 -3.44 10.72 -12.88
N THR A 175 -4.55 11.42 -13.05
CA THR A 175 -4.67 12.53 -14.01
C THR A 175 -4.61 13.91 -13.37
N ASN A 176 -4.66 13.99 -12.03
CA ASN A 176 -4.64 15.27 -11.33
C ASN A 176 -3.24 15.90 -11.37
N PRO A 177 -3.07 17.08 -11.96
CA PRO A 177 -1.77 17.72 -12.11
C PRO A 177 -1.14 18.20 -10.79
N ASN A 178 -1.91 18.24 -9.70
CA ASN A 178 -1.41 18.60 -8.38
C ASN A 178 -0.61 17.47 -7.71
N HIS A 179 -0.62 16.27 -8.29
CA HIS A 179 0.07 15.10 -7.74
C HIS A 179 1.39 14.85 -8.46
N LEU A 180 2.32 14.24 -7.73
CA LEU A 180 3.57 13.73 -8.28
C LEU A 180 3.48 12.21 -8.42
N VAL A 181 3.75 11.68 -9.60
CA VAL A 181 3.84 10.24 -9.86
C VAL A 181 5.30 9.88 -10.11
N LEU A 182 5.86 9.01 -9.28
CA LEU A 182 7.22 8.51 -9.38
C LEU A 182 7.19 7.00 -9.69
N GLU A 183 7.84 6.61 -10.75
CA GLU A 183 7.87 5.22 -11.23
C GLU A 183 9.28 4.64 -11.14
N ALA A 184 9.39 3.38 -10.71
CA ALA A 184 10.62 2.61 -10.69
C ALA A 184 10.34 1.12 -10.94
N PRO A 185 11.36 0.30 -11.25
CA PRO A 185 11.26 -1.16 -11.16
C PRO A 185 10.85 -1.61 -9.75
N HIS A 186 10.36 -2.86 -9.64
CA HIS A 186 9.96 -3.41 -8.35
C HIS A 186 11.19 -3.64 -7.43
N PRO A 187 11.07 -3.43 -6.10
CA PRO A 187 12.18 -3.63 -5.15
C PRO A 187 12.58 -5.09 -4.93
N SER A 188 11.94 -6.06 -5.57
CA SER A 188 12.33 -7.47 -5.44
C SER A 188 13.77 -7.69 -5.88
N PRO A 189 14.48 -8.71 -5.33
CA PRO A 189 15.83 -9.06 -5.77
C PRO A 189 15.97 -9.31 -7.28
N LEU A 190 14.88 -9.71 -7.95
CA LEU A 190 14.85 -9.97 -9.39
C LEU A 190 14.91 -8.70 -10.26
N SER A 191 14.60 -7.53 -9.69
CA SER A 191 14.45 -6.29 -10.48
C SER A 191 15.05 -5.03 -9.83
N ALA A 192 15.41 -5.05 -8.56
CA ALA A 192 15.88 -3.86 -7.85
C ALA A 192 17.11 -3.21 -8.52
N TYR A 193 18.03 -3.99 -9.04
CA TYR A 193 19.22 -3.51 -9.76
C TYR A 193 18.94 -2.93 -11.15
N ARG A 194 17.69 -3.03 -11.63
CA ARG A 194 17.30 -2.48 -12.94
C ARG A 194 16.82 -1.03 -12.86
N GLY A 195 17.03 -0.35 -11.69
CA GLY A 195 16.70 1.06 -11.51
C GLY A 195 15.78 1.37 -10.33
N PHE A 196 15.51 0.41 -9.41
CA PHE A 196 14.93 0.73 -8.12
C PHE A 196 15.99 1.36 -7.21
N PHE A 197 17.18 0.74 -7.11
CA PHE A 197 18.29 1.36 -6.44
C PHE A 197 18.74 2.62 -7.17
N GLY A 198 18.84 3.73 -6.44
CA GLY A 198 19.14 5.05 -6.97
C GLY A 198 17.94 5.82 -7.51
N CYS A 199 16.70 5.32 -7.36
CA CYS A 199 15.49 6.04 -7.80
C CYS A 199 15.20 7.29 -6.95
N ARG A 200 15.68 7.35 -5.71
CA ARG A 200 15.59 8.47 -4.79
C ARG A 200 14.14 8.94 -4.55
N HIS A 201 13.22 8.01 -4.51
CA HIS A 201 11.81 8.33 -4.37
C HIS A 201 11.46 8.95 -3.02
N PHE A 202 12.19 8.63 -1.97
CA PHE A 202 11.92 9.12 -0.60
C PHE A 202 12.28 10.59 -0.45
N SER A 203 13.49 10.99 -0.88
CA SER A 203 13.91 12.40 -0.89
C SER A 203 13.06 13.22 -1.86
N ARG A 204 12.81 12.70 -3.08
CA ARG A 204 11.99 13.37 -4.10
C ARG A 204 10.54 13.60 -3.64
N ALA A 205 9.95 12.62 -2.92
CA ALA A 205 8.62 12.76 -2.33
C ALA A 205 8.61 13.91 -1.30
N ASN A 206 9.59 13.95 -0.40
CA ASN A 206 9.69 14.99 0.61
C ASN A 206 9.99 16.38 0.03
N ASP A 207 10.83 16.46 -1.00
CA ASP A 207 11.10 17.72 -1.70
C ASP A 207 9.84 18.26 -2.36
N PHE A 208 9.06 17.39 -3.00
CA PHE A 208 7.77 17.79 -3.59
C PHE A 208 6.77 18.27 -2.53
N LEU A 209 6.60 17.54 -1.44
CA LEU A 209 5.69 17.92 -0.35
C LEU A 209 6.08 19.28 0.24
N LYS A 210 7.35 19.49 0.56
CA LYS A 210 7.87 20.78 1.07
C LYS A 210 7.64 21.93 0.08
N ALA A 211 7.94 21.72 -1.20
CA ALA A 211 7.74 22.72 -2.24
C ALA A 211 6.27 23.18 -2.39
N HIS A 212 5.33 22.33 -1.96
CA HIS A 212 3.88 22.62 -1.98
C HIS A 212 3.31 22.96 -0.59
N GLY A 213 4.16 23.26 0.39
CA GLY A 213 3.73 23.66 1.74
C GLY A 213 3.15 22.53 2.60
N ALA A 214 3.35 21.28 2.19
CA ALA A 214 2.94 20.11 2.98
C ALA A 214 4.09 19.60 3.85
N GLU A 215 3.77 19.02 4.99
CA GLU A 215 4.77 18.40 5.85
C GLU A 215 5.39 17.16 5.20
N PRO A 216 6.73 17.04 5.20
CA PRO A 216 7.40 15.83 4.72
C PRO A 216 7.07 14.61 5.59
N VAL A 217 7.38 13.43 5.08
CA VAL A 217 7.32 12.18 5.84
C VAL A 217 8.65 12.00 6.59
N ASP A 218 8.58 11.74 7.89
CA ASP A 218 9.71 11.17 8.63
C ASP A 218 9.78 9.67 8.30
N TRP A 219 10.73 9.31 7.44
CA TRP A 219 10.91 7.93 7.01
C TRP A 219 11.53 7.02 8.07
N THR A 220 11.93 7.57 9.22
CA THR A 220 12.46 6.79 10.34
C THR A 220 11.40 5.80 10.85
N ILE A 221 11.78 4.55 11.06
CA ILE A 221 10.93 3.50 11.60
C ILE A 221 11.26 3.30 13.08
N ARG A 222 10.25 3.35 13.92
CA ARG A 222 10.36 3.23 15.37
C ARG A 222 9.57 2.05 15.91
#